data_8139dfa1f508e6622108fbd114892727
#
_entry.id   8139dfa1f508e6622108fbd114892727
#
_cell.length_a   1.000
_cell.length_b   1.000
_cell.length_c   1.000
_cell.angle_alpha   90.00
_cell.angle_beta   90.00
_cell.angle_gamma   90.00
#
_symmetry.space_group_name_H-M   'P 1'
#
loop_
_entity.id
_entity.type
_entity.pdbx_description
1 polymer ?
#
loop_
_entity_poly.entity_id
_entity_poly.type
_entity_poly.pdbx_seq_one_letter_code
_entity_poly.pdbx_strand_id
1 'polypeptide(L)'
;MTRFPNDSLDAALCHGDLLLQICANTQDTVIHALRDIIKHTPDLLSVRWKREGFISDHAARSKGKETPVNLLGFKDGTANPDGSNKPLMDEVVWVTRDQGEPAWALGGSYQAVRIIQFHVEFWDRTPLKEQQTIFGRDKHSGAPLGMKLEHDVPDYSRDPEGEVIALDSHIRLANPRTKETESS
;
A
#
# COMPACT_ATOMS: atom_id res chain seq x y z
N MET A 1 13.75 -10.28 -3.79
CA MET A 1 13.31 -9.03 -3.15
C MET A 1 14.51 -8.37 -2.49
N THR A 2 14.68 -7.07 -2.68
CA THR A 2 15.79 -6.30 -2.11
C THR A 2 15.68 -6.27 -0.58
N ARG A 3 16.78 -6.43 0.12
CA ARG A 3 16.86 -6.23 1.57
C ARG A 3 17.23 -4.77 1.85
N PHE A 4 16.45 -4.12 2.70
CA PHE A 4 16.71 -2.74 3.12
C PHE A 4 17.40 -2.72 4.51
N PRO A 5 18.12 -1.62 4.85
CA PRO A 5 18.88 -1.56 6.11
C PRO A 5 18.04 -1.78 7.38
N ASN A 6 16.78 -1.37 7.36
CA ASN A 6 15.86 -1.49 8.50
C ASN A 6 15.02 -2.77 8.49
N ASP A 7 15.28 -3.69 7.57
CA ASP A 7 14.56 -4.96 7.53
C ASP A 7 15.01 -5.87 8.68
N SER A 8 14.02 -6.40 9.40
CA SER A 8 14.18 -7.49 10.37
C SER A 8 13.39 -8.69 9.87
N LEU A 9 13.96 -9.39 8.87
CA LEU A 9 13.27 -10.46 8.17
C LEU A 9 13.21 -11.72 9.02
N ASP A 10 12.00 -12.23 9.26
CA ASP A 10 11.77 -13.56 9.81
C ASP A 10 11.56 -14.56 8.65
N ALA A 11 12.45 -15.52 8.51
CA ALA A 11 12.42 -16.51 7.44
C ALA A 11 11.12 -17.34 7.43
N ALA A 12 10.49 -17.54 8.59
CA ALA A 12 9.23 -18.26 8.69
C ALA A 12 8.06 -17.49 8.06
N LEU A 13 8.17 -16.17 7.98
CA LEU A 13 7.15 -15.24 7.45
C LEU A 13 7.53 -14.65 6.09
N CYS A 14 8.62 -15.14 5.50
CA CYS A 14 9.10 -14.63 4.21
C CYS A 14 8.81 -15.62 3.09
N HIS A 15 8.57 -15.05 1.91
CA HIS A 15 8.37 -15.77 0.65
C HIS A 15 7.11 -16.65 0.61
N GLY A 16 6.91 -17.30 -0.50
CA GLY A 16 5.84 -18.18 -0.89
C GLY A 16 5.73 -18.15 -2.41
N ASP A 17 5.19 -19.20 -3.00
CA ASP A 17 5.04 -19.30 -4.46
C ASP A 17 3.78 -18.59 -4.92
N LEU A 18 2.72 -18.68 -4.11
CA LEU A 18 1.43 -18.03 -4.36
C LEU A 18 0.99 -17.21 -3.16
N LEU A 19 0.39 -16.07 -3.42
CA LEU A 19 -0.30 -15.26 -2.44
C LEU A 19 -1.80 -15.26 -2.76
N LEU A 20 -2.61 -15.61 -1.78
CA LEU A 20 -4.07 -15.49 -1.88
C LEU A 20 -4.54 -14.36 -0.98
N GLN A 21 -5.22 -13.38 -1.56
CA GLN A 21 -5.91 -12.34 -0.84
C GLN A 21 -7.40 -12.61 -0.84
N ILE A 22 -7.96 -12.90 0.34
CA ILE A 22 -9.37 -13.22 0.52
C ILE A 22 -10.04 -12.03 1.19
N CYS A 23 -10.94 -11.36 0.49
CA CYS A 23 -11.68 -10.21 0.99
C CYS A 23 -13.17 -10.52 1.08
N ALA A 24 -13.80 -10.16 2.18
CA ALA A 24 -15.24 -10.27 2.36
C ALA A 24 -15.75 -9.21 3.35
N ASN A 25 -17.08 -9.07 3.44
CA ASN A 25 -17.72 -8.11 4.34
C ASN A 25 -17.70 -8.57 5.80
N THR A 26 -17.46 -9.86 6.05
CA THR A 26 -17.41 -10.42 7.40
C THR A 26 -16.20 -11.32 7.57
N GLN A 27 -15.68 -11.40 8.78
CA GLN A 27 -14.58 -12.29 9.12
C GLN A 27 -14.94 -13.77 8.93
N ASP A 28 -16.18 -14.15 9.25
CA ASP A 28 -16.66 -15.53 9.07
C ASP A 28 -16.55 -15.97 7.62
N THR A 29 -16.95 -15.13 6.68
CA THR A 29 -16.85 -15.43 5.25
C THR A 29 -15.39 -15.63 4.82
N VAL A 30 -14.47 -14.80 5.32
CA VAL A 30 -13.03 -14.96 5.04
C VAL A 30 -12.51 -16.30 5.58
N ILE A 31 -12.87 -16.64 6.81
CA ILE A 31 -12.45 -17.90 7.46
C ILE A 31 -13.01 -19.10 6.70
N HIS A 32 -14.28 -19.07 6.30
CA HIS A 32 -14.89 -20.15 5.54
C HIS A 32 -14.24 -20.33 4.18
N ALA A 33 -13.99 -19.25 3.44
CA ALA A 33 -13.31 -19.31 2.15
C ALA A 33 -11.88 -19.87 2.28
N LEU A 34 -11.11 -19.44 3.27
CA LEU A 34 -9.78 -19.97 3.53
C LEU A 34 -9.82 -21.47 3.82
N ARG A 35 -10.73 -21.91 4.70
CA ARG A 35 -10.87 -23.33 5.05
C ARG A 35 -11.30 -24.18 3.86
N ASP A 36 -12.16 -23.64 3.01
CA ASP A 36 -12.62 -24.32 1.81
C ASP A 36 -11.48 -24.54 0.81
N ILE A 37 -10.67 -23.51 0.57
CA ILE A 37 -9.48 -23.60 -0.26
C ILE A 37 -8.51 -24.67 0.28
N ILE A 38 -8.17 -24.63 1.57
CA ILE A 38 -7.25 -25.61 2.18
C ILE A 38 -7.81 -27.03 2.05
N LYS A 39 -9.11 -27.21 2.28
CA LYS A 39 -9.78 -28.52 2.20
C LYS A 39 -9.71 -29.13 0.80
N HIS A 40 -9.79 -28.30 -0.24
CA HIS A 40 -9.83 -28.77 -1.63
C HIS A 40 -8.47 -28.80 -2.33
N THR A 41 -7.40 -28.36 -1.64
CA THR A 41 -6.04 -28.33 -2.20
C THR A 41 -4.98 -29.01 -1.32
N PRO A 42 -5.28 -30.13 -0.61
CA PRO A 42 -4.36 -30.70 0.37
C PRO A 42 -3.05 -31.21 -0.26
N ASP A 43 -3.11 -31.66 -1.52
CA ASP A 43 -1.97 -32.22 -2.26
C ASP A 43 -1.28 -31.19 -3.18
N LEU A 44 -1.82 -29.97 -3.25
CA LEU A 44 -1.36 -28.94 -4.16
C LEU A 44 -0.71 -27.75 -3.42
N LEU A 45 -1.27 -27.36 -2.28
CA LEU A 45 -0.88 -26.17 -1.54
C LEU A 45 -0.70 -26.45 -0.06
N SER A 46 0.30 -25.84 0.56
CA SER A 46 0.43 -25.78 2.01
C SER A 46 0.53 -24.31 2.45
N VAL A 47 -0.15 -23.98 3.54
CA VAL A 47 -0.09 -22.62 4.10
C VAL A 47 1.25 -22.40 4.76
N ARG A 48 2.03 -21.47 4.22
CA ARG A 48 3.31 -21.08 4.79
C ARG A 48 3.14 -20.04 5.90
N TRP A 49 2.33 -19.01 5.65
CA TRP A 49 1.98 -17.99 6.64
C TRP A 49 0.62 -17.37 6.30
N LYS A 50 0.03 -16.73 7.28
CA LYS A 50 -1.25 -16.02 7.15
C LYS A 50 -1.14 -14.68 7.86
N ARG A 51 -1.79 -13.68 7.29
CA ARG A 51 -2.04 -12.36 7.93
C ARG A 51 -3.50 -12.01 7.78
N GLU A 52 -4.02 -11.33 8.78
CA GLU A 52 -5.37 -10.79 8.79
C GLU A 52 -5.28 -9.26 8.84
N GLY A 53 -6.23 -8.61 8.20
CA GLY A 53 -6.32 -7.18 8.16
C GLY A 53 -7.76 -6.73 7.98
N PHE A 54 -7.99 -5.45 8.07
CA PHE A 54 -9.28 -4.83 7.86
C PHE A 54 -9.10 -3.41 7.33
N ILE A 55 -10.14 -2.90 6.70
CA ILE A 55 -10.30 -1.46 6.44
C ILE A 55 -11.33 -0.91 7.42
N SER A 56 -11.24 0.40 7.74
CA SER A 56 -12.19 1.02 8.65
C SER A 56 -13.62 0.88 8.11
N ASP A 57 -14.59 0.65 9.01
CA ASP A 57 -16.01 0.58 8.66
C ASP A 57 -16.51 1.83 7.94
N HIS A 58 -15.96 3.00 8.26
CA HIS A 58 -16.29 4.25 7.60
C HIS A 58 -15.89 4.21 6.13
N ALA A 59 -14.67 3.79 5.83
CA ALA A 59 -14.19 3.63 4.45
C ALA A 59 -15.03 2.59 3.68
N ALA A 60 -15.36 1.46 4.32
CA ALA A 60 -16.21 0.44 3.72
C ALA A 60 -17.62 0.97 3.40
N ARG A 61 -18.20 1.79 4.28
CA ARG A 61 -19.54 2.43 4.08
C ARG A 61 -19.53 3.52 3.04
N SER A 62 -18.43 4.22 2.85
CA SER A 62 -18.31 5.28 1.83
C SER A 62 -18.32 4.73 0.39
N LYS A 63 -18.21 3.41 0.22
CA LYS A 63 -18.16 2.72 -1.08
C LYS A 63 -17.06 3.29 -1.99
N GLY A 64 -15.90 3.56 -1.42
CA GLY A 64 -14.75 4.09 -2.14
C GLY A 64 -14.79 5.59 -2.45
N LYS A 65 -15.76 6.33 -1.90
CA LYS A 65 -15.83 7.79 -2.08
C LYS A 65 -14.85 8.55 -1.19
N GLU A 66 -14.39 7.91 -0.12
CA GLU A 66 -13.44 8.47 0.82
C GLU A 66 -12.22 7.58 0.94
N THR A 67 -11.06 8.18 0.98
CA THR A 67 -9.81 7.46 1.21
C THR A 67 -9.78 6.93 2.64
N PRO A 68 -9.48 5.64 2.84
CA PRO A 68 -9.35 5.05 4.18
C PRO A 68 -8.28 5.78 5.00
N VAL A 69 -8.43 5.70 6.31
CA VAL A 69 -7.45 6.20 7.27
C VAL A 69 -6.68 5.01 7.85
N ASN A 70 -5.35 5.08 7.84
CA ASN A 70 -4.49 4.07 8.44
C ASN A 70 -4.46 4.19 9.98
N LEU A 71 -3.75 3.24 10.63
CA LEU A 71 -3.68 3.20 12.09
C LEU A 71 -2.87 4.35 12.72
N LEU A 72 -2.13 5.12 11.93
CA LEU A 72 -1.45 6.34 12.37
C LEU A 72 -2.34 7.59 12.21
N GLY A 73 -3.56 7.42 11.69
CA GLY A 73 -4.57 8.46 11.55
C GLY A 73 -4.46 9.30 10.28
N PHE A 74 -3.66 8.88 9.30
CA PHE A 74 -3.52 9.56 8.02
C PHE A 74 -4.27 8.82 6.90
N LYS A 75 -4.74 9.57 5.90
CA LYS A 75 -5.34 8.98 4.70
C LYS A 75 -4.32 8.14 3.95
N ASP A 76 -4.73 6.93 3.57
CA ASP A 76 -3.86 5.92 2.99
C ASP A 76 -4.52 5.31 1.76
N GLY A 77 -3.91 5.49 0.60
CA GLY A 77 -4.45 5.10 -0.69
C GLY A 77 -4.77 6.26 -1.63
N THR A 78 -4.56 7.52 -1.23
CA THR A 78 -4.84 8.72 -2.05
C THR A 78 -4.16 8.68 -3.42
N ALA A 79 -2.94 8.13 -3.51
CA ALA A 79 -2.15 8.03 -4.74
C ALA A 79 -2.26 6.66 -5.43
N ASN A 80 -3.17 5.79 -5.00
CA ASN A 80 -3.39 4.52 -5.68
C ASN A 80 -3.87 4.76 -7.12
N PRO A 81 -3.44 3.91 -8.09
CA PRO A 81 -3.97 3.96 -9.43
C PRO A 81 -5.50 3.85 -9.47
N ASP A 82 -6.13 4.60 -10.34
CA ASP A 82 -7.57 4.43 -10.59
C ASP A 82 -7.84 3.07 -11.25
N GLY A 83 -8.47 2.17 -10.51
CA GLY A 83 -8.81 0.82 -10.98
C GLY A 83 -9.75 0.80 -12.19
N SER A 84 -10.42 1.91 -12.52
CA SER A 84 -11.24 2.04 -13.72
C SER A 84 -10.42 2.39 -14.97
N ASN A 85 -9.20 2.90 -14.78
CA ASN A 85 -8.27 3.20 -15.88
C ASN A 85 -7.60 1.91 -16.38
N LYS A 86 -8.31 1.17 -17.22
CA LYS A 86 -7.83 -0.13 -17.71
C LYS A 86 -6.44 -0.07 -18.38
N PRO A 87 -6.09 0.88 -19.25
CA PRO A 87 -4.75 0.95 -19.83
C PRO A 87 -3.65 1.06 -18.79
N LEU A 88 -3.82 1.93 -17.79
CA LEU A 88 -2.86 2.08 -16.68
C LEU A 88 -2.78 0.79 -15.84
N MET A 89 -3.92 0.17 -15.52
CA MET A 89 -3.94 -1.07 -14.75
C MET A 89 -3.25 -2.22 -15.50
N ASP A 90 -3.43 -2.32 -16.81
CA ASP A 90 -2.76 -3.32 -17.64
C ASP A 90 -1.24 -3.06 -17.75
N GLU A 91 -0.80 -1.81 -17.67
CA GLU A 91 0.61 -1.44 -17.70
C GLU A 91 1.34 -1.73 -16.39
N VAL A 92 0.71 -1.39 -15.23
CA VAL A 92 1.43 -1.35 -13.94
C VAL A 92 0.98 -2.41 -12.93
N VAL A 93 -0.16 -3.08 -13.14
CA VAL A 93 -0.74 -4.01 -12.16
C VAL A 93 -0.90 -5.41 -12.71
N TRP A 94 -1.58 -5.55 -13.87
CA TRP A 94 -1.99 -6.85 -14.36
C TRP A 94 -0.96 -7.48 -15.29
N VAL A 95 -0.78 -8.79 -15.16
CA VAL A 95 -0.03 -9.58 -16.15
C VAL A 95 -0.82 -9.65 -17.43
N THR A 96 -0.23 -9.15 -18.53
CA THR A 96 -0.79 -9.16 -19.88
C THR A 96 -0.03 -10.11 -20.80
N ARG A 97 -0.58 -10.40 -22.00
CA ARG A 97 -0.02 -11.40 -22.93
C ARG A 97 1.36 -11.04 -23.49
N ASP A 98 1.66 -9.76 -23.55
CA ASP A 98 2.85 -9.20 -24.21
C ASP A 98 4.07 -9.15 -23.26
N GLN A 99 3.90 -9.49 -21.99
CA GLN A 99 4.96 -9.43 -20.97
C GLN A 99 5.81 -10.70 -20.89
N GLY A 100 5.49 -11.72 -21.70
CA GLY A 100 6.26 -12.98 -21.75
C GLY A 100 6.01 -13.92 -20.59
N GLU A 101 5.00 -13.66 -19.77
CA GLU A 101 4.63 -14.48 -18.63
C GLU A 101 3.87 -15.76 -19.05
N PRO A 102 3.93 -16.83 -18.23
CA PRO A 102 3.18 -18.05 -18.49
C PRO A 102 1.68 -17.80 -18.59
N ALA A 103 1.00 -18.57 -19.44
CA ALA A 103 -0.43 -18.39 -19.68
C ALA A 103 -1.31 -18.49 -18.42
N TRP A 104 -0.90 -19.24 -17.40
CA TRP A 104 -1.62 -19.34 -16.14
C TRP A 104 -1.55 -18.06 -15.29
N ALA A 105 -0.54 -17.21 -15.51
CA ALA A 105 -0.36 -15.96 -14.79
C ALA A 105 -1.19 -14.79 -15.35
N LEU A 106 -1.79 -14.98 -16.56
CA LEU A 106 -2.58 -13.93 -17.21
C LEU A 106 -3.74 -13.44 -16.35
N GLY A 107 -3.83 -12.12 -16.18
CA GLY A 107 -4.82 -11.47 -15.32
C GLY A 107 -4.49 -11.52 -13.83
N GLY A 108 -3.39 -12.15 -13.45
CA GLY A 108 -2.81 -12.06 -12.13
C GLY A 108 -1.97 -10.79 -11.96
N SER A 109 -1.32 -10.66 -10.81
CA SER A 109 -0.35 -9.60 -10.54
C SER A 109 0.75 -10.10 -9.61
N TYR A 110 1.91 -9.46 -9.67
CA TYR A 110 2.95 -9.67 -8.68
C TYR A 110 2.69 -8.81 -7.45
N GLN A 111 2.98 -9.34 -6.27
CA GLN A 111 2.77 -8.63 -5.02
C GLN A 111 3.99 -8.70 -4.12
N ALA A 112 4.50 -7.55 -3.69
CA ALA A 112 5.49 -7.43 -2.65
C ALA A 112 4.79 -7.12 -1.33
N VAL A 113 4.87 -8.07 -0.38
CA VAL A 113 4.26 -7.91 0.95
C VAL A 113 5.34 -7.53 1.96
N ARG A 114 5.12 -6.46 2.67
CA ARG A 114 5.97 -6.01 3.79
C ARG A 114 5.09 -5.76 5.00
N ILE A 115 5.42 -6.40 6.10
CA ILE A 115 4.74 -6.19 7.39
C ILE A 115 5.57 -5.16 8.14
N ILE A 116 4.98 -4.00 8.40
CA ILE A 116 5.65 -2.88 9.04
C ILE A 116 5.21 -2.84 10.50
N GLN A 117 6.18 -2.93 11.41
CA GLN A 117 5.94 -2.75 12.83
C GLN A 117 5.90 -1.25 13.16
N PHE A 118 4.75 -0.78 13.64
CA PHE A 118 4.60 0.61 14.09
C PHE A 118 4.99 0.75 15.55
N HIS A 119 5.79 1.76 15.86
CA HIS A 119 6.10 2.18 17.22
C HIS A 119 5.04 3.19 17.71
N VAL A 120 3.81 2.70 17.89
CA VAL A 120 2.64 3.54 18.16
C VAL A 120 2.77 4.38 19.43
N GLU A 121 3.41 3.86 20.46
CA GLU A 121 3.62 4.61 21.71
C GLU A 121 4.49 5.86 21.50
N PHE A 122 5.51 5.76 20.67
CA PHE A 122 6.34 6.90 20.26
C PHE A 122 5.55 7.85 19.38
N TRP A 123 4.82 7.31 18.41
CA TRP A 123 3.97 8.08 17.50
C TRP A 123 2.92 8.91 18.24
N ASP A 124 2.25 8.34 19.21
CA ASP A 124 1.19 9.01 19.98
C ASP A 124 1.71 10.19 20.83
N ARG A 125 3.01 10.21 21.16
CA ARG A 125 3.67 11.33 21.83
C ARG A 125 4.19 12.39 20.86
N THR A 126 4.27 12.09 19.57
CA THR A 126 4.76 13.02 18.55
C THR A 126 3.73 14.12 18.32
N PRO A 127 4.11 15.42 18.41
CA PRO A 127 3.19 16.52 18.17
C PRO A 127 2.58 16.47 16.77
N LEU A 128 1.32 16.91 16.63
CA LEU A 128 0.58 16.86 15.35
C LEU A 128 1.36 17.51 14.19
N LYS A 129 1.98 18.66 14.42
CA LYS A 129 2.77 19.36 13.39
C LYS A 129 3.92 18.47 12.88
N GLU A 130 4.60 17.78 13.79
CA GLU A 130 5.70 16.88 13.44
C GLU A 130 5.19 15.64 12.69
N GLN A 131 4.07 15.04 13.14
CA GLN A 131 3.42 13.95 12.42
C GLN A 131 3.10 14.37 10.97
N GLN A 132 2.55 15.56 10.77
CA GLN A 132 2.23 16.09 9.45
C GLN A 132 3.49 16.35 8.61
N THR A 133 4.56 16.82 9.21
CA THR A 133 5.85 17.00 8.53
C THR A 133 6.44 15.67 8.08
N ILE A 134 6.40 14.64 8.94
CA ILE A 134 6.86 13.27 8.63
C ILE A 134 6.08 12.67 7.45
N PHE A 135 4.76 12.86 7.42
CA PHE A 135 3.95 12.39 6.29
C PHE A 135 4.04 13.30 5.06
N GLY A 136 4.25 14.60 5.24
CA GLY A 136 4.15 15.61 4.19
C GLY A 136 2.71 16.01 3.87
N ARG A 137 1.74 15.63 4.74
CA ARG A 137 0.31 15.88 4.55
C ARG A 137 -0.35 16.40 5.82
N ASP A 138 -1.38 17.20 5.64
CA ASP A 138 -2.31 17.53 6.71
C ASP A 138 -3.12 16.29 7.12
N LYS A 139 -3.17 16.03 8.41
CA LYS A 139 -3.77 14.79 8.96
C LYS A 139 -5.28 14.74 8.75
N HIS A 140 -5.95 15.87 8.79
CA HIS A 140 -7.41 15.93 8.71
C HIS A 140 -7.91 15.91 7.26
N SER A 141 -7.42 16.83 6.45
CA SER A 141 -7.83 16.96 5.05
C SER A 141 -7.18 15.93 4.13
N GLY A 142 -6.00 15.41 4.49
CA GLY A 142 -5.18 14.58 3.63
C GLY A 142 -4.44 15.36 2.54
N ALA A 143 -4.60 16.68 2.48
CA ALA A 143 -3.92 17.52 1.50
C ALA A 143 -2.40 17.53 1.71
N PRO A 144 -1.58 17.51 0.66
CA PRO A 144 -0.16 17.78 0.80
C PRO A 144 0.08 19.11 1.50
N LEU A 145 1.13 19.21 2.32
CA LEU A 145 1.44 20.45 3.02
C LEU A 145 1.61 21.59 2.03
N GLY A 146 1.04 22.76 2.37
CA GLY A 146 0.97 23.92 1.48
C GLY A 146 -0.14 23.88 0.43
N MET A 147 -0.91 22.80 0.35
CA MET A 147 -2.04 22.63 -0.59
C MET A 147 -3.38 22.54 0.13
N LYS A 148 -4.49 22.47 -0.63
CA LYS A 148 -5.85 22.57 -0.08
C LYS A 148 -6.66 21.29 -0.19
N LEU A 149 -6.42 20.49 -1.23
CA LEU A 149 -7.22 19.29 -1.51
C LEU A 149 -6.38 18.02 -1.36
N GLU A 150 -7.03 16.95 -0.95
CA GLU A 150 -6.39 15.64 -0.76
C GLU A 150 -5.62 15.16 -2.00
N HIS A 151 -6.21 15.35 -3.16
CA HIS A 151 -5.67 14.86 -4.44
C HIS A 151 -4.83 15.89 -5.19
N ASP A 152 -4.49 17.03 -4.56
CA ASP A 152 -3.52 17.96 -5.14
C ASP A 152 -2.17 17.25 -5.31
N VAL A 153 -1.49 17.55 -6.42
CA VAL A 153 -0.19 16.93 -6.74
C VAL A 153 0.92 17.95 -6.48
N PRO A 154 1.83 17.68 -5.55
CA PRO A 154 2.95 18.55 -5.27
C PRO A 154 3.92 18.65 -6.47
N ASP A 155 4.32 19.87 -6.80
CA ASP A 155 5.43 20.13 -7.71
C ASP A 155 6.71 20.34 -6.89
N TYR A 156 7.46 19.27 -6.69
CA TYR A 156 8.69 19.30 -5.88
C TYR A 156 9.81 20.17 -6.48
N SER A 157 9.75 20.48 -7.76
CA SER A 157 10.71 21.40 -8.39
C SER A 157 10.63 22.82 -7.84
N ARG A 158 9.49 23.19 -7.25
CA ARG A 158 9.24 24.48 -6.60
C ARG A 158 9.62 24.50 -5.12
N ASP A 159 9.97 23.36 -4.57
CA ASP A 159 10.37 23.18 -3.17
C ASP A 159 11.62 22.30 -3.09
N PRO A 160 12.72 22.65 -3.78
CA PRO A 160 13.89 21.79 -3.87
C PRO A 160 14.58 21.57 -2.52
N GLU A 161 14.49 22.53 -1.61
CA GLU A 161 15.09 22.44 -0.27
C GLU A 161 14.17 21.80 0.76
N GLY A 162 12.90 21.51 0.40
CA GLY A 162 11.94 20.88 1.30
C GLY A 162 11.45 21.78 2.43
N GLU A 163 11.31 23.08 2.16
CA GLU A 163 10.81 24.06 3.15
C GLU A 163 9.34 23.87 3.49
N VAL A 164 8.53 23.40 2.52
CA VAL A 164 7.10 23.14 2.69
C VAL A 164 6.85 21.66 2.95
N ILE A 165 7.42 20.79 2.10
CA ILE A 165 7.33 19.34 2.22
C ILE A 165 8.74 18.81 2.40
N ALA A 166 9.08 18.39 3.62
CA ALA A 166 10.42 17.95 3.99
C ALA A 166 10.98 16.89 3.01
N LEU A 167 12.28 16.93 2.73
CA LEU A 167 12.94 16.02 1.78
C LEU A 167 12.78 14.56 2.16
N ASP A 168 12.71 14.25 3.45
CA ASP A 168 12.54 12.93 4.05
C ASP A 168 11.08 12.60 4.39
N SER A 169 10.13 13.46 4.03
CA SER A 169 8.71 13.17 4.24
C SER A 169 8.24 11.95 3.46
N HIS A 170 7.28 11.21 4.03
CA HIS A 170 6.77 9.98 3.43
C HIS A 170 6.30 10.15 1.98
N ILE A 171 5.49 11.18 1.69
CA ILE A 171 4.98 11.37 0.32
C ILE A 171 6.05 11.75 -0.68
N ARG A 172 7.14 12.38 -0.24
CA ARG A 172 8.25 12.75 -1.11
C ARG A 172 9.14 11.55 -1.42
N LEU A 173 9.43 10.71 -0.41
CA LEU A 173 10.19 9.48 -0.58
C LEU A 173 9.42 8.41 -1.37
N ALA A 174 8.09 8.36 -1.20
CA ALA A 174 7.22 7.40 -1.89
C ALA A 174 6.76 7.88 -3.28
N ASN A 175 7.16 9.08 -3.70
CA ASN A 175 6.81 9.59 -5.01
C ASN A 175 7.38 8.68 -6.11
N PRO A 176 6.57 8.23 -7.09
CA PRO A 176 7.07 7.44 -8.20
C PRO A 176 8.17 8.19 -8.96
N ARG A 177 9.32 7.56 -9.09
CA ARG A 177 10.42 8.12 -9.87
C ARG A 177 10.32 7.64 -11.31
N THR A 178 10.40 8.56 -12.25
CA THR A 178 10.57 8.22 -13.66
C THR A 178 12.05 7.91 -13.93
N LYS A 179 12.35 7.20 -15.02
CA LYS A 179 13.75 6.90 -15.43
C LYS A 179 14.62 8.17 -15.56
N GLU A 180 13.98 9.30 -15.79
CA GLU A 180 14.64 10.60 -15.93
C GLU A 180 15.01 11.22 -14.57
N THR A 181 14.34 10.83 -13.49
CA THR A 181 14.61 11.34 -12.13
C THR A 181 15.51 10.40 -11.29
N GLU A 182 15.86 9.22 -11.79
CA GLU A 182 16.81 8.30 -11.14
C GLU A 182 18.28 8.72 -11.34
N SER A 183 18.54 9.70 -12.20
CA SER A 183 19.91 10.15 -12.57
C SER A 183 20.34 11.46 -11.91
N SER A 184 19.61 11.96 -10.91
CA SER A 184 19.95 13.20 -10.17
C SER A 184 20.18 12.96 -8.68
#